data_1bc25730707cbf844cf373fdf93ec1e6
#
_entry.id   1bc25730707cbf844cf373fdf93ec1e6
#
_cell.length_a   1.000
_cell.length_b   1.000
_cell.length_c   1.000
_cell.angle_alpha   90.00
_cell.angle_beta   90.00
_cell.angle_gamma   90.00
#
_symmetry.space_group_name_H-M   'P 1'
#
loop_
_entity.id
_entity.type
_entity.pdbx_description
1 polymer ?
#
loop_
_entity_poly.entity_id
_entity_poly.type
_entity_poly.pdbx_seq_one_letter_code
_entity_poly.pdbx_strand_id
1 'polypeptide(L)' 'MDDELILKNRLNEARSEKKLSQNQLAEMVGVSRNTISSIETGQFNPTAKLALILCIALDKKFEDLFYF' A
#
# COMPACT_ATOMS: atom_id res chain seq x y z
N MET A 1 18.53 -9.97 -13.30
CA MET A 1 17.31 -9.33 -12.79
C MET A 1 16.77 -8.39 -13.85
N ASP A 2 15.49 -8.47 -14.11
CA ASP A 2 14.86 -7.65 -15.13
C ASP A 2 14.50 -6.29 -14.51
N ASP A 3 15.13 -5.22 -15.00
CA ASP A 3 14.90 -3.87 -14.51
C ASP A 3 13.50 -3.36 -14.86
N GLU A 4 12.79 -4.04 -15.74
CA GLU A 4 11.44 -3.67 -16.12
C GLU A 4 10.39 -4.10 -15.09
N LEU A 5 10.75 -5.00 -14.17
CA LEU A 5 9.83 -5.48 -13.16
C LEU A 5 9.83 -4.54 -11.96
N ILE A 6 9.17 -3.41 -12.13
CA ILE A 6 9.01 -2.41 -11.08
C ILE A 6 7.64 -2.62 -10.44
N LEU A 7 7.64 -2.87 -9.14
CA LEU A 7 6.39 -3.07 -8.40
C LEU A 7 5.61 -1.76 -8.34
N LYS A 8 4.36 -1.83 -8.77
CA LYS A 8 3.42 -0.70 -8.73
C LYS A 8 2.30 -1.01 -7.74
N ASN A 9 1.59 0.01 -7.32
CA ASN A 9 0.48 -0.21 -6.41
C ASN A 9 -0.66 0.78 -6.65
N ARG A 10 -1.84 0.38 -6.20
CA ARG A 10 -3.05 1.21 -6.20
C ARG A 10 -3.47 1.56 -4.78
N LEU A 11 -2.50 1.73 -3.91
CA LEU A 11 -2.78 1.98 -2.49
C LEU A 11 -3.56 3.29 -2.30
N ASN A 12 -3.16 4.34 -3.00
CA ASN A 12 -3.85 5.63 -2.91
C ASN A 12 -5.32 5.50 -3.32
N GLU A 13 -5.57 4.81 -4.43
CA GLU A 13 -6.94 4.62 -4.94
C GLU A 13 -7.79 3.81 -3.96
N ALA A 14 -7.25 2.70 -3.47
CA ALA A 14 -7.97 1.84 -2.53
C ALA A 14 -8.25 2.56 -1.22
N ARG A 15 -7.28 3.32 -0.73
CA ARG A 15 -7.46 4.13 0.47
C ARG A 15 -8.55 5.17 0.27
N SER A 16 -8.53 5.85 -0.88
CA SER A 16 -9.50 6.88 -1.21
C SER A 16 -10.92 6.31 -1.34
N GLU A 17 -11.06 5.10 -1.87
CA GLU A 17 -12.36 4.43 -1.93
C GLU A 17 -12.97 4.25 -0.56
N LYS A 18 -12.13 4.00 0.46
CA LYS A 18 -12.58 3.84 1.84
C LYS A 18 -12.68 5.17 2.57
N LYS A 19 -12.38 6.28 1.90
CA LYS A 19 -12.41 7.63 2.48
C LYS A 19 -11.49 7.76 3.69
N LEU A 20 -10.34 7.09 3.62
CA LEU A 20 -9.33 7.13 4.68
C LEU A 20 -8.23 8.11 4.31
N SER A 21 -7.77 8.87 5.30
CA SER A 21 -6.55 9.67 5.14
C SER A 21 -5.33 8.76 5.25
N GLN A 22 -4.17 9.26 4.83
CA GLN A 22 -2.92 8.53 5.02
C GLN A 22 -2.68 8.23 6.50
N ASN A 23 -2.97 9.18 7.36
CA ASN A 23 -2.84 9.02 8.81
C ASN A 23 -3.75 7.92 9.35
N GLN A 24 -5.00 7.92 8.91
CA GLN A 24 -5.97 6.92 9.36
C GLN A 24 -5.55 5.51 8.95
N LEU A 25 -5.11 5.34 7.71
CA LEU A 25 -4.64 4.03 7.26
C LEU A 25 -3.38 3.62 8.02
N ALA A 26 -2.45 4.55 8.23
CA ALA A 26 -1.22 4.28 8.97
C ALA A 26 -1.53 3.75 10.36
N GLU A 27 -2.46 4.39 11.07
CA GLU A 27 -2.88 3.94 12.40
C GLU A 27 -3.49 2.55 12.36
N MET A 28 -4.32 2.26 11.35
CA MET A 28 -4.97 0.96 11.21
C MET A 28 -3.96 -0.18 11.05
N VAL A 29 -2.88 0.06 10.35
CA VAL A 29 -1.91 -1.00 10.04
C VAL A 29 -0.65 -0.92 10.88
N GLY A 30 -0.56 0.06 11.78
CA GLY A 30 0.53 0.13 12.75
C GLY A 30 1.85 0.68 12.22
N VAL A 31 1.80 1.60 11.26
CA VAL A 31 2.99 2.26 10.71
C VAL A 31 2.83 3.77 10.75
N SER A 32 3.89 4.50 10.39
CA SER A 32 3.82 5.96 10.34
C SER A 32 3.14 6.41 9.04
N ARG A 33 2.61 7.63 9.07
CA ARG A 33 2.03 8.26 7.88
C ARG A 33 3.07 8.33 6.75
N ASN A 34 4.32 8.61 7.08
CA ASN A 34 5.40 8.68 6.09
C ASN A 34 5.59 7.35 5.36
N THR A 35 5.42 6.23 6.06
CA THR A 35 5.50 4.91 5.45
C THR A 35 4.42 4.76 4.39
N ILE A 36 3.18 5.13 4.71
CA ILE A 36 2.08 5.06 3.74
C ILE A 36 2.36 5.96 2.54
N SER A 37 2.79 7.19 2.79
CA SER A 37 3.11 8.13 1.73
C SER A 37 4.22 7.60 0.81
N SER A 38 5.27 7.03 1.40
CA SER A 38 6.39 6.48 0.63
C SER A 38 5.99 5.28 -0.21
N ILE A 39 5.08 4.45 0.28
CA ILE A 39 4.55 3.34 -0.51
C ILE A 39 3.75 3.87 -1.69
N GLU A 40 2.86 4.83 -1.44
CA GLU A 40 1.99 5.38 -2.49
C GLU A 40 2.78 6.03 -3.62
N THR A 41 3.92 6.63 -3.29
CA THR A 41 4.75 7.30 -4.29
C THR A 41 5.78 6.37 -4.94
N GLY A 42 5.86 5.12 -4.49
CA GLY A 42 6.80 4.15 -5.05
C GLY A 42 8.20 4.24 -4.50
N GLN A 43 8.45 5.07 -3.48
CA GLN A 43 9.77 5.21 -2.88
C GLN A 43 10.13 4.05 -1.98
N PHE A 44 9.14 3.34 -1.49
CA PHE A 44 9.32 2.23 -0.56
C PHE A 44 8.34 1.11 -0.90
N ASN A 45 8.86 -0.10 -1.02
CA ASN A 45 8.02 -1.28 -1.20
C ASN A 45 7.80 -1.94 0.16
N PRO A 46 6.56 -2.23 0.52
CA PRO A 46 6.30 -2.85 1.82
C PRO A 46 6.84 -4.26 1.88
N THR A 47 7.13 -4.72 3.09
CA THR A 47 7.40 -6.13 3.32
C THR A 47 6.14 -6.93 2.97
N ALA A 48 6.31 -8.24 2.77
CA ALA A 48 5.15 -9.12 2.51
C ALA A 48 4.12 -9.02 3.63
N LYS A 49 4.59 -8.97 4.87
CA LYS A 49 3.69 -8.86 6.04
C LYS A 49 2.86 -7.57 5.96
N LEU A 50 3.50 -6.45 5.74
CA LEU A 50 2.80 -5.16 5.67
C LEU A 50 1.86 -5.12 4.48
N ALA A 51 2.28 -5.66 3.34
CA ALA A 51 1.45 -5.70 2.15
C ALA A 51 0.16 -6.48 2.41
N LEU A 52 0.25 -7.61 3.10
CA LEU A 52 -0.93 -8.41 3.43
C LEU A 52 -1.83 -7.71 4.44
N ILE A 53 -1.25 -7.02 5.41
CA ILE A 53 -2.03 -6.23 6.38
C ILE A 53 -2.78 -5.11 5.67
N LEU A 54 -2.14 -4.45 4.72
CA LEU A 54 -2.80 -3.41 3.92
C LEU A 54 -3.98 -3.99 3.12
N CYS A 55 -3.80 -5.18 2.55
CA CYS A 55 -4.88 -5.86 1.84
C CYS A 55 -6.09 -6.11 2.74
N ILE A 56 -5.83 -6.57 3.96
CA ILE A 56 -6.89 -6.82 4.94
C ILE A 56 -7.59 -5.52 5.31
N ALA A 57 -6.81 -4.48 5.61
CA ALA A 57 -7.36 -3.19 6.04
C ALA A 57 -8.23 -2.55 4.95
N LEU A 58 -7.88 -2.74 3.69
CA LEU A 58 -8.57 -2.12 2.57
C LEU A 58 -9.55 -3.06 1.88
N ASP A 59 -9.67 -4.29 2.36
CA ASP A 59 -10.56 -5.31 1.79
C ASP A 59 -10.26 -5.52 0.30
N LYS A 60 -9.00 -5.70 -0.01
CA LYS A 60 -8.51 -5.92 -1.38
C LYS A 60 -7.68 -7.18 -1.44
N LYS A 61 -7.68 -7.83 -2.60
CA LYS A 61 -6.75 -8.92 -2.86
C LYS A 61 -5.37 -8.33 -3.13
N PHE A 62 -4.33 -9.12 -2.89
CA PHE A 62 -2.96 -8.67 -3.12
C PHE A 62 -2.78 -8.16 -4.55
N GLU A 63 -3.24 -8.92 -5.54
CA GLU A 63 -3.08 -8.56 -6.94
C GLU A 63 -3.92 -7.35 -7.37
N ASP A 64 -4.93 -6.99 -6.60
CA ASP A 64 -5.70 -5.77 -6.85
C ASP A 64 -4.97 -4.54 -6.35
N LEU A 65 -4.05 -4.73 -5.41
CA LEU A 65 -3.35 -3.62 -4.75
C LEU A 65 -1.94 -3.45 -5.29
N PHE A 66 -1.24 -4.54 -5.55
CA PHE A 66 0.15 -4.54 -6.02
C PHE A 66 0.24 -5.27 -7.35
N TYR A 67 1.02 -4.72 -8.28
CA TYR A 67 1.12 -5.30 -9.61
C TYR A 67 2.40 -4.83 -10.31
N PHE A 68 2.69 -5.44 -11.42
CA PHE A 68 3.73 -5.02 -12.35
C PHE A 68 3.10 -4.49 -13.65
#